data_fe617910ed7d84c3986f11a63cde6a69
#
_entry.id   fe617910ed7d84c3986f11a63cde6a69
#
_cell.length_a   1.000
_cell.length_b   1.000
_cell.length_c   1.000
_cell.angle_alpha   90.00
_cell.angle_beta   90.00
_cell.angle_gamma   90.00
#
_symmetry.space_group_name_H-M   'P 1'
#
loop_
_entity.id
_entity.type
_entity.pdbx_description
1 polymer ?
#
loop_
_entity_poly.entity_id
_entity_poly.type
_entity_poly.pdbx_seq_one_letter_code
_entity_poly.pdbx_strand_id
1 'polypeptide(L)'
;MPKYASGKYAKAISYKEMVREWNGSFVHVSEFEPKQPQLEPKPMNGDSISLRNVRPDRTETAVPNILPLNAFTTTSGSTTISVNEPDHGRSTSDTVRFRDAALVGGVAAATINVSSGYTITKVDDDNYTFATGTTSSISESGGGGTASAGPVTVSA
;
A
#
# COMPACT_ATOMS: atom_id res chain seq x y z
N MET A 1 -39.40 -17.77 -33.34
CA MET A 1 -39.06 -17.68 -31.92
C MET A 1 -38.98 -19.09 -31.36
N PRO A 2 -37.89 -19.45 -30.71
CA PRO A 2 -37.84 -20.76 -30.07
C PRO A 2 -38.89 -20.81 -28.97
N LYS A 3 -39.73 -21.84 -29.01
CA LYS A 3 -40.72 -22.06 -27.98
C LYS A 3 -40.03 -22.60 -26.74
N TYR A 4 -39.79 -21.76 -25.80
CA TYR A 4 -39.31 -22.18 -24.50
C TYR A 4 -40.46 -22.83 -23.74
N ALA A 5 -40.45 -24.12 -23.65
CA ALA A 5 -41.39 -24.84 -22.82
C ALA A 5 -41.00 -24.59 -21.36
N SER A 6 -41.84 -23.88 -20.64
CA SER A 6 -41.60 -23.49 -19.24
C SER A 6 -41.25 -24.67 -18.31
N GLY A 7 -41.62 -25.86 -18.65
CA GLY A 7 -41.29 -27.07 -17.91
C GLY A 7 -39.85 -27.56 -18.02
N LYS A 8 -39.10 -27.12 -19.00
CA LYS A 8 -37.69 -27.52 -19.17
C LYS A 8 -36.73 -26.78 -18.27
N TYR A 9 -37.04 -25.53 -17.98
CA TYR A 9 -36.21 -24.72 -17.07
C TYR A 9 -36.34 -25.16 -15.61
N ALA A 10 -37.50 -25.70 -15.24
CA ALA A 10 -37.73 -26.24 -13.91
C ALA A 10 -36.91 -27.52 -13.61
N LYS A 11 -36.32 -28.15 -14.61
CA LYS A 11 -35.54 -29.38 -14.49
C LYS A 11 -34.03 -29.17 -14.53
N ALA A 12 -33.55 -27.98 -14.34
CA ALA A 12 -32.12 -27.66 -14.42
C ALA A 12 -31.49 -28.27 -15.69
N ILE A 13 -31.98 -27.89 -16.85
CA ILE A 13 -31.43 -28.32 -18.13
C ILE A 13 -29.96 -27.93 -18.17
N SER A 14 -29.10 -28.86 -18.53
CA SER A 14 -27.70 -28.56 -18.69
C SER A 14 -27.50 -27.49 -19.79
N TYR A 15 -26.50 -26.64 -19.61
CA TYR A 15 -26.15 -25.64 -20.62
C TYR A 15 -25.99 -26.24 -22.02
N LYS A 16 -25.51 -27.47 -22.10
CA LYS A 16 -25.37 -28.27 -23.31
C LYS A 16 -26.69 -28.53 -24.00
N GLU A 17 -27.73 -28.87 -23.25
CA GLU A 17 -29.06 -29.13 -23.79
C GLU A 17 -29.72 -27.83 -24.25
N MET A 18 -29.52 -26.75 -23.52
CA MET A 18 -30.08 -25.45 -23.85
C MET A 18 -29.49 -24.91 -25.15
N VAL A 19 -28.18 -25.02 -25.37
CA VAL A 19 -27.52 -24.60 -26.62
C VAL A 19 -27.97 -25.44 -27.79
N ARG A 20 -28.13 -26.73 -27.58
CA ARG A 20 -28.63 -27.68 -28.61
C ARG A 20 -30.04 -27.36 -29.08
N GLU A 21 -30.91 -26.96 -28.16
CA GLU A 21 -32.28 -26.58 -28.51
C GLU A 21 -32.38 -25.23 -29.18
N TRP A 22 -31.47 -24.33 -28.80
CA TRP A 22 -31.50 -22.95 -29.28
C TRP A 22 -30.95 -22.81 -30.70
N ASN A 23 -29.90 -23.52 -31.05
CA ASN A 23 -29.21 -23.38 -32.34
C ASN A 23 -29.61 -24.43 -33.39
N GLY A 24 -30.32 -25.47 -33.02
CA GLY A 24 -30.66 -26.59 -33.95
C GLY A 24 -29.44 -27.32 -34.52
N SER A 25 -28.23 -26.96 -34.14
CA SER A 25 -26.98 -27.55 -34.56
C SER A 25 -26.21 -28.15 -33.40
N PHE A 26 -25.49 -29.22 -33.69
CA PHE A 26 -24.63 -29.87 -32.71
C PHE A 26 -23.33 -29.07 -32.54
N VAL A 27 -23.33 -28.15 -31.62
CA VAL A 27 -22.08 -27.48 -31.22
C VAL A 27 -21.57 -28.14 -29.95
N HIS A 28 -20.31 -28.50 -29.94
CA HIS A 28 -19.69 -29.11 -28.78
C HIS A 28 -19.59 -28.09 -27.64
N VAL A 29 -19.90 -28.50 -26.40
CA VAL A 29 -19.91 -27.60 -25.25
C VAL A 29 -18.56 -26.91 -25.07
N SER A 30 -17.46 -27.56 -25.39
CA SER A 30 -16.12 -26.99 -25.36
C SER A 30 -15.91 -25.79 -26.29
N GLU A 31 -16.75 -25.64 -27.31
CA GLU A 31 -16.68 -24.51 -28.25
C GLU A 31 -17.41 -23.29 -27.73
N PHE A 32 -18.30 -23.50 -26.76
CA PHE A 32 -19.04 -22.44 -26.05
C PHE A 32 -18.54 -22.14 -24.65
N GLU A 33 -17.57 -22.90 -24.16
CA GLU A 33 -16.87 -22.40 -23.00
C GLU A 33 -16.23 -21.05 -23.40
N PRO A 34 -16.73 -19.93 -22.87
CA PRO A 34 -16.01 -18.71 -23.06
C PRO A 34 -14.60 -19.05 -22.58
N LYS A 35 -13.62 -18.89 -23.44
CA LYS A 35 -12.25 -18.76 -22.96
C LYS A 35 -12.32 -17.63 -21.97
N GLN A 36 -12.57 -17.96 -20.71
CA GLN A 36 -12.44 -16.98 -19.66
C GLN A 36 -11.05 -16.42 -19.90
N PRO A 37 -10.92 -15.11 -20.13
CA PRO A 37 -9.61 -14.56 -20.08
C PRO A 37 -9.05 -15.09 -18.78
N GLN A 38 -7.98 -15.83 -18.86
CA GLN A 38 -7.34 -16.37 -17.67
C GLN A 38 -6.93 -15.14 -16.86
N LEU A 39 -7.85 -14.73 -15.97
CA LEU A 39 -7.59 -13.68 -14.97
C LEU A 39 -6.67 -14.22 -13.90
N GLU A 40 -6.24 -15.47 -14.04
CA GLU A 40 -5.13 -15.96 -13.29
C GLU A 40 -3.88 -15.35 -13.92
N PRO A 41 -3.22 -14.41 -13.24
CA PRO A 41 -1.91 -14.01 -13.67
C PRO A 41 -1.10 -15.30 -13.71
N LYS A 42 -0.74 -15.74 -14.92
CA LYS A 42 0.18 -16.84 -15.10
C LYS A 42 1.38 -16.49 -14.21
N PRO A 43 1.68 -17.29 -13.19
CA PRO A 43 2.81 -17.00 -12.34
C PRO A 43 4.02 -16.92 -13.23
N MET A 44 4.54 -15.72 -13.40
CA MET A 44 5.80 -15.55 -14.11
C MET A 44 6.86 -16.19 -13.23
N ASN A 45 7.33 -17.36 -13.66
CA ASN A 45 8.48 -18.07 -13.08
C ASN A 45 8.34 -18.48 -11.59
N GLY A 46 7.14 -18.90 -11.16
CA GLY A 46 6.95 -19.45 -9.82
C GLY A 46 6.89 -18.43 -8.69
N ASP A 47 7.04 -17.17 -9.00
CA ASP A 47 6.80 -16.12 -8.00
C ASP A 47 5.30 -15.85 -7.92
N SER A 48 4.70 -16.24 -6.81
CA SER A 48 3.39 -15.71 -6.44
C SER A 48 3.58 -14.22 -6.17
N ILE A 49 3.16 -13.38 -7.12
CA ILE A 49 3.08 -11.94 -6.88
C ILE A 49 1.96 -11.75 -5.87
N SER A 50 2.31 -11.81 -4.61
CA SER A 50 1.46 -11.27 -3.55
C SER A 50 1.27 -9.78 -3.86
N LEU A 51 0.03 -9.30 -3.87
CA LEU A 51 -0.25 -7.86 -3.97
C LEU A 51 0.48 -7.04 -2.89
N ARG A 52 0.95 -7.70 -1.83
CA ARG A 52 1.82 -7.12 -0.81
C ARG A 52 3.24 -6.85 -1.31
N ASN A 53 3.67 -7.48 -2.40
CA ASN A 53 5.01 -7.30 -2.97
C ASN A 53 5.01 -6.36 -4.18
N VAL A 54 3.86 -5.86 -4.62
CA VAL A 54 3.80 -4.71 -5.51
C VAL A 54 4.06 -3.47 -4.65
N ARG A 55 5.28 -3.34 -4.18
CA ARG A 55 5.74 -2.04 -3.71
C ARG A 55 5.85 -1.19 -4.97
N PRO A 56 5.22 -0.02 -5.01
CA PRO A 56 5.56 0.94 -6.03
C PRO A 56 7.08 1.11 -5.95
N ASP A 57 7.74 1.04 -7.10
CA ASP A 57 9.15 1.33 -7.18
C ASP A 57 9.38 2.63 -6.39
N ARG A 58 10.36 2.64 -5.51
CA ARG A 58 10.63 3.75 -4.61
C ARG A 58 10.93 5.07 -5.34
N THR A 59 11.12 5.02 -6.64
CA THR A 59 11.25 6.18 -7.53
C THR A 59 9.90 6.75 -7.95
N GLU A 60 8.82 6.01 -7.83
CA GLU A 60 7.50 6.56 -8.11
C GLU A 60 7.00 7.32 -6.89
N THR A 61 6.49 8.50 -7.12
CA THR A 61 5.84 9.44 -6.20
C THR A 61 5.02 8.69 -5.15
N ALA A 62 5.69 8.15 -4.15
CA ALA A 62 5.01 7.50 -3.05
C ALA A 62 4.12 8.56 -2.40
N VAL A 63 2.83 8.31 -2.38
CA VAL A 63 1.87 9.14 -1.66
C VAL A 63 2.38 9.20 -0.21
N PRO A 64 2.54 10.39 0.37
CA PRO A 64 2.97 10.51 1.74
C PRO A 64 2.02 9.75 2.66
N ASN A 65 2.56 8.91 3.54
CA ASN A 65 1.76 8.23 4.54
C ASN A 65 1.37 9.22 5.63
N ILE A 66 0.11 9.22 6.03
CA ILE A 66 -0.32 9.94 7.22
C ILE A 66 0.13 9.15 8.44
N LEU A 67 0.88 9.80 9.32
CA LEU A 67 1.40 9.18 10.52
C LEU A 67 0.30 9.05 11.59
N PRO A 68 0.32 7.98 12.40
CA PRO A 68 -0.60 7.83 13.51
C PRO A 68 -0.46 8.97 14.52
N LEU A 69 -1.44 9.11 15.38
CA LEU A 69 -1.38 10.08 16.48
C LEU A 69 -0.20 9.73 17.40
N ASN A 70 0.53 10.73 17.86
CA ASN A 70 1.72 10.58 18.70
C ASN A 70 2.86 9.75 18.06
N ALA A 71 3.00 9.86 16.74
CA ALA A 71 3.98 9.09 15.99
C ALA A 71 5.43 9.41 16.33
N PHE A 72 5.74 10.61 16.79
CA PHE A 72 7.10 11.03 17.14
C PHE A 72 7.36 10.83 18.64
N THR A 73 8.46 10.21 18.98
CA THR A 73 8.91 10.03 20.36
C THR A 73 10.31 10.61 20.54
N THR A 74 10.44 11.50 21.49
CA THR A 74 11.70 12.15 21.88
C THR A 74 12.20 11.64 23.22
N THR A 75 13.52 11.73 23.41
CA THR A 75 14.15 11.47 24.70
C THR A 75 14.92 12.72 25.11
N SER A 76 14.71 13.21 26.33
CA SER A 76 15.41 14.36 26.86
C SER A 76 16.92 14.20 26.75
N GLY A 77 17.61 15.22 26.26
CA GLY A 77 19.05 15.20 26.03
C GLY A 77 19.48 14.51 24.71
N SER A 78 18.57 13.94 23.95
CA SER A 78 18.86 13.28 22.66
C SER A 78 18.55 14.20 21.48
N THR A 79 19.32 14.06 20.39
CA THR A 79 19.04 14.66 19.09
C THR A 79 18.27 13.71 18.17
N THR A 80 18.09 12.45 18.60
CA THR A 80 17.40 11.41 17.82
C THR A 80 15.93 11.35 18.19
N ILE A 81 15.09 11.31 17.18
CA ILE A 81 13.64 11.14 17.29
C ILE A 81 13.28 9.77 16.71
N SER A 82 12.47 9.02 17.45
CA SER A 82 11.85 7.79 16.97
C SER A 82 10.51 8.09 16.32
N VAL A 83 10.20 7.40 15.23
CA VAL A 83 8.93 7.53 14.49
C VAL A 83 8.26 6.19 14.43
N ASN A 84 6.98 6.17 14.76
CA ASN A 84 6.08 5.06 14.49
C ASN A 84 5.31 5.33 13.20
N GLU A 85 5.57 4.52 12.17
CA GLU A 85 4.91 4.53 10.88
C GLU A 85 4.64 3.06 10.50
N PRO A 86 3.46 2.52 10.84
CA PRO A 86 3.15 1.11 10.61
C PRO A 86 3.36 0.68 9.16
N ASP A 87 3.96 -0.50 8.97
CA ASP A 87 4.23 -1.12 7.66
C ASP A 87 4.98 -0.18 6.68
N HIS A 88 5.89 0.66 7.19
CA HIS A 88 6.51 1.75 6.40
C HIS A 88 7.37 1.28 5.22
N GLY A 89 7.80 0.05 5.22
CA GLY A 89 8.57 -0.54 4.14
C GLY A 89 9.91 0.14 3.81
N ARG A 90 10.37 1.07 4.63
CA ARG A 90 11.62 1.80 4.45
C ARG A 90 12.82 0.99 4.88
N SER A 91 14.00 1.40 4.42
CA SER A 91 15.29 0.81 4.79
C SER A 91 16.18 1.85 5.45
N THR A 92 17.15 1.38 6.21
CA THR A 92 18.23 2.25 6.71
C THR A 92 18.90 2.96 5.54
N SER A 93 19.21 4.24 5.72
CA SER A 93 19.74 5.19 4.74
C SER A 93 18.73 5.75 3.74
N ASP A 94 17.45 5.37 3.79
CA ASP A 94 16.42 6.08 3.05
C ASP A 94 16.32 7.52 3.55
N THR A 95 15.93 8.43 2.67
CA THR A 95 15.67 9.84 3.06
C THR A 95 14.17 10.07 3.11
N VAL A 96 13.70 10.51 4.26
CA VAL A 96 12.27 10.76 4.53
C VAL A 96 12.06 12.25 4.79
N ARG A 97 11.03 12.80 4.18
CA ARG A 97 10.58 14.17 4.43
C ARG A 97 9.28 14.15 5.21
N PHE A 98 9.27 14.83 6.34
CA PHE A 98 8.06 15.07 7.12
C PHE A 98 7.39 16.37 6.67
N ARG A 99 6.07 16.41 6.78
CA ARG A 99 5.23 17.57 6.53
C ARG A 99 4.17 17.64 7.62
N ASP A 100 3.81 18.84 7.99
CA ASP A 100 2.76 19.13 8.97
C ASP A 100 2.97 18.50 10.36
N ALA A 101 4.22 18.10 10.67
CA ALA A 101 4.57 17.69 12.01
C ALA A 101 4.50 18.90 12.96
N ALA A 102 3.91 18.69 14.13
CA ALA A 102 3.88 19.67 15.20
C ALA A 102 5.19 19.66 16.02
N LEU A 103 5.35 20.62 16.92
CA LEU A 103 6.41 20.62 17.93
C LEU A 103 6.27 19.38 18.81
N VAL A 104 7.40 18.72 19.09
CA VAL A 104 7.47 17.58 20.00
C VAL A 104 8.78 17.60 20.79
N GLY A 105 8.72 17.34 22.07
CA GLY A 105 9.90 17.27 22.94
C GLY A 105 10.74 18.55 23.00
N GLY A 106 10.16 19.71 22.70
CA GLY A 106 10.87 20.98 22.57
C GLY A 106 11.57 21.17 21.22
N VAL A 107 11.50 20.21 20.30
CA VAL A 107 12.01 20.34 18.94
C VAL A 107 10.95 21.04 18.09
N ALA A 108 11.29 22.17 17.49
CA ALA A 108 10.37 22.98 16.72
C ALA A 108 9.86 22.24 15.47
N ALA A 109 8.59 22.49 15.10
CA ALA A 109 7.99 21.95 13.88
C ALA A 109 8.82 22.21 12.62
N ALA A 110 9.40 23.41 12.49
CA ALA A 110 10.25 23.77 11.35
C ALA A 110 11.51 22.89 11.25
N THR A 111 12.03 22.43 12.39
CA THR A 111 13.18 21.52 12.44
C THR A 111 12.78 20.12 11.96
N ILE A 112 11.57 19.66 12.25
CA ILE A 112 11.09 18.33 11.80
C ILE A 112 10.70 18.38 10.32
N ASN A 113 10.04 19.45 9.88
CA ASN A 113 9.49 19.60 8.52
C ASN A 113 10.50 20.12 7.47
N VAL A 114 11.78 19.78 7.63
CA VAL A 114 12.84 20.21 6.70
C VAL A 114 12.60 19.68 5.30
N SER A 115 12.74 20.55 4.29
CA SER A 115 12.49 20.20 2.89
C SER A 115 13.48 19.17 2.33
N SER A 116 14.72 19.17 2.81
CA SER A 116 15.73 18.17 2.45
C SER A 116 15.44 16.77 2.99
N GLY A 117 14.53 16.67 3.97
CA GLY A 117 14.29 15.42 4.67
C GLY A 117 15.46 15.00 5.58
N TYR A 118 15.31 13.80 6.14
CA TYR A 118 16.27 13.17 7.04
C TYR A 118 16.62 11.78 6.57
N THR A 119 17.89 11.43 6.67
CA THR A 119 18.32 10.04 6.54
C THR A 119 17.88 9.28 7.77
N ILE A 120 17.25 8.14 7.57
CA ILE A 120 16.68 7.31 8.62
C ILE A 120 17.52 6.08 8.93
N THR A 121 17.35 5.57 10.14
CA THR A 121 17.82 4.25 10.55
C THR A 121 16.60 3.41 10.90
N LYS A 122 16.36 2.34 10.15
CA LYS A 122 15.27 1.40 10.41
C LYS A 122 15.52 0.66 11.73
N VAL A 123 14.49 0.57 12.57
CA VAL A 123 14.48 -0.23 13.80
C VAL A 123 13.75 -1.56 13.52
N ASP A 124 12.54 -1.49 13.02
CA ASP A 124 11.71 -2.63 12.64
C ASP A 124 10.77 -2.24 11.48
N ASP A 125 9.71 -3.01 11.22
CA ASP A 125 8.80 -2.75 10.11
C ASP A 125 7.85 -1.56 10.37
N ASP A 126 7.69 -1.18 11.63
CA ASP A 126 6.80 -0.10 12.06
C ASP A 126 7.54 1.12 12.59
N ASN A 127 8.85 1.00 12.84
CA ASN A 127 9.60 2.04 13.53
C ASN A 127 10.96 2.33 12.89
N TYR A 128 11.31 3.59 12.86
CA TYR A 128 12.65 4.06 12.47
C TYR A 128 13.05 5.30 13.28
N THR A 129 14.30 5.69 13.21
CA THR A 129 14.82 6.88 13.87
C THR A 129 15.48 7.82 12.88
N PHE A 130 15.53 9.10 13.24
CA PHE A 130 16.30 10.12 12.53
C PHE A 130 16.90 11.12 13.51
N ALA A 131 17.97 11.80 13.12
CA ALA A 131 18.63 12.80 13.93
C ALA A 131 18.34 14.21 13.40
N THR A 132 17.86 15.10 14.28
CA THR A 132 17.53 16.48 13.93
C THR A 132 18.72 17.45 14.10
N GLY A 133 19.76 17.04 14.80
CA GLY A 133 20.82 17.94 15.26
C GLY A 133 20.42 18.87 16.43
N THR A 134 19.12 18.93 16.75
CA THR A 134 18.58 19.70 17.87
C THR A 134 18.27 18.77 19.04
N THR A 135 18.77 19.11 20.21
CA THR A 135 18.56 18.33 21.44
C THR A 135 17.14 18.53 21.96
N SER A 136 16.43 17.43 22.18
CA SER A 136 15.12 17.44 22.83
C SER A 136 15.26 17.85 24.30
N SER A 137 14.40 18.74 24.76
CA SER A 137 14.41 19.24 26.15
C SER A 137 13.65 18.31 27.09
N ILE A 138 12.68 17.55 26.58
CA ILE A 138 11.86 16.63 27.36
C ILE A 138 11.64 15.30 26.58
N SER A 139 11.39 14.25 27.35
CA SER A 139 10.92 12.99 26.79
C SER A 139 9.41 13.06 26.60
N GLU A 140 8.95 12.93 25.36
CA GLU A 140 7.55 13.11 24.99
C GLU A 140 7.22 12.27 23.75
N SER A 141 5.97 11.83 23.65
CA SER A 141 5.40 11.33 22.41
C SER A 141 4.33 12.29 21.94
N GLY A 142 4.42 12.72 20.68
CA GLY A 142 3.53 13.73 20.14
C GLY A 142 3.53 13.77 18.63
N GLY A 143 2.91 14.81 18.09
CA GLY A 143 2.77 14.98 16.64
C GLY A 143 1.97 13.86 15.99
N GLY A 144 2.11 13.68 14.68
CA GLY A 144 1.30 12.72 13.93
C GLY A 144 -0.15 13.17 13.76
N GLY A 145 -1.02 12.24 13.34
CA GLY A 145 -2.41 12.50 13.04
C GLY A 145 -2.65 13.30 11.75
N THR A 146 -2.07 14.47 11.62
CA THR A 146 -2.03 15.30 10.40
C THR A 146 -0.67 15.31 9.73
N ALA A 147 0.38 14.94 10.45
CA ALA A 147 1.72 14.85 9.90
C ALA A 147 1.82 13.72 8.88
N SER A 148 2.58 13.94 7.83
CA SER A 148 2.86 12.92 6.82
C SER A 148 4.35 12.68 6.64
N ALA A 149 4.69 11.43 6.33
CA ALA A 149 6.03 11.00 5.96
C ALA A 149 6.04 10.58 4.49
N GLY A 150 6.95 11.09 3.72
CA GLY A 150 7.07 10.80 2.29
C GLY A 150 8.50 10.88 1.79
N PRO A 151 8.77 10.49 0.55
CA PRO A 151 10.07 10.65 -0.05
C PRO A 151 10.43 12.12 -0.21
N VAL A 152 11.71 12.40 -0.27
CA VAL A 152 12.20 13.70 -0.75
C VAL A 152 11.92 13.77 -2.25
N THR A 153 11.15 14.76 -2.67
CA THR A 153 10.96 15.03 -4.09
C THR A 153 12.26 15.64 -4.60
N VAL A 154 13.02 14.90 -5.35
CA VAL A 154 14.11 15.46 -6.12
C VAL A 154 13.46 16.16 -7.30
N SER A 155 13.48 17.49 -7.32
CA SER A 155 13.14 18.25 -8.54
C SER A 155 14.15 17.90 -9.59
N ALA A 156 13.67 17.36 -10.71
CA ALA A 156 14.48 17.19 -11.91
C ALA A 156 14.85 18.55 -12.52
#